data_ebd6bdd3beb11ef1900ff44c8b5e5a73
#
_entry.id   ebd6bdd3beb11ef1900ff44c8b5e5a73
#
_cell.length_a   1.000
_cell.length_b   1.000
_cell.length_c   1.000
_cell.angle_alpha   90.00
_cell.angle_beta   90.00
_cell.angle_gamma   90.00
#
_symmetry.space_group_name_H-M   'P 1'
#
loop_
_entity.id
_entity.type
_entity.pdbx_description
1 polymer ?
#
loop_
_entity_poly.entity_id
_entity_poly.type
_entity_poly.pdbx_seq_one_letter_code
_entity_poly.pdbx_strand_id
1 'polypeptide(L)'
;TIPDDSIANVKMSNIVQSKNIIINGGMDISQRGTSFTGLTNGSSDYTVDRFRFNESGSMTSVFTFSQDTDVPSGQGFAKSLKIQNTTAGSGHNVVEAIQFIEAQNLQYLKFGTSSAKNLTLSFWVKCSETGTGNVSIYNLDATRQIAKNYTINSANTWEKKTLSIPGDTSGSFNNDNGAGLGIYFALAASSGYNGGTPGSWGSYSD
;
A
#
# COMPACT_ATOMS: atom_id res chain seq x y z
N THR A 1 -37.21 -20.42 18.20
CA THR A 1 -36.88 -19.05 18.59
C THR A 1 -35.46 -19.04 19.13
N ILE A 2 -34.55 -18.33 18.47
CA ILE A 2 -33.19 -18.10 18.97
C ILE A 2 -33.35 -17.20 20.19
N PRO A 3 -32.81 -17.57 21.38
CA PRO A 3 -32.91 -16.71 22.56
C PRO A 3 -32.27 -15.33 22.26
N ASP A 4 -32.92 -14.29 22.73
CA ASP A 4 -32.53 -12.86 22.47
C ASP A 4 -31.12 -12.52 22.96
N ASP A 5 -30.53 -13.32 23.84
CA ASP A 5 -29.17 -13.15 24.39
C ASP A 5 -28.08 -13.96 23.66
N SER A 6 -28.41 -14.64 22.55
CA SER A 6 -27.44 -15.56 21.90
C SER A 6 -26.34 -14.90 21.10
N ILE A 7 -26.43 -13.59 20.84
CA ILE A 7 -25.36 -12.79 20.22
C ILE A 7 -25.06 -11.60 21.14
N ALA A 8 -24.16 -11.85 22.08
CA ALA A 8 -23.70 -10.75 22.95
C ALA A 8 -23.07 -9.64 22.10
N ASN A 9 -23.46 -8.38 22.35
CA ASN A 9 -22.92 -7.19 21.70
C ASN A 9 -21.38 -7.14 21.66
N VAL A 10 -20.73 -7.78 22.64
CA VAL A 10 -19.27 -7.93 22.69
C VAL A 10 -18.72 -8.81 21.56
N LYS A 11 -19.45 -9.84 21.11
CA LYS A 11 -18.99 -10.66 19.96
C LYS A 11 -19.17 -9.95 18.64
N MET A 12 -20.20 -9.13 18.47
CA MET A 12 -20.39 -8.33 17.27
C MET A 12 -19.37 -7.18 17.19
N SER A 13 -19.03 -6.53 18.30
CA SER A 13 -18.01 -5.49 18.31
C SER A 13 -16.63 -6.03 17.93
N ASN A 14 -16.29 -7.25 18.31
CA ASN A 14 -15.02 -7.89 17.95
C ASN A 14 -14.98 -8.37 16.50
N ILE A 15 -16.11 -8.70 15.88
CA ILE A 15 -16.20 -9.07 14.46
C ILE A 15 -16.07 -7.82 13.54
N VAL A 16 -16.51 -6.67 14.02
CA VAL A 16 -16.45 -5.40 13.25
C VAL A 16 -15.09 -4.69 13.35
N GLN A 17 -14.21 -5.11 14.25
CA GLN A 17 -12.96 -4.37 14.54
C GLN A 17 -11.80 -4.62 13.59
N SER A 18 -11.85 -5.61 12.72
CA SER A 18 -10.77 -5.87 11.75
C SER A 18 -11.26 -5.79 10.30
N LYS A 19 -11.71 -4.60 9.88
CA LYS A 19 -12.05 -4.35 8.48
C LYS A 19 -10.77 -4.29 7.66
N ASN A 20 -10.60 -5.23 6.72
CA ASN A 20 -9.58 -5.08 5.69
C ASN A 20 -10.01 -3.96 4.73
N ILE A 21 -9.18 -2.93 4.62
CA ILE A 21 -9.42 -1.79 3.72
C ILE A 21 -8.72 -1.96 2.36
N ILE A 22 -7.79 -2.92 2.25
CA ILE A 22 -7.12 -3.22 1.00
C ILE A 22 -8.10 -3.94 0.07
N ILE A 23 -8.24 -3.43 -1.14
CA ILE A 23 -9.08 -4.01 -2.18
C ILE A 23 -8.20 -4.79 -3.14
N ASN A 24 -8.62 -6.01 -3.51
CA ASN A 24 -7.88 -6.89 -4.40
C ASN A 24 -6.44 -7.20 -3.91
N GLY A 25 -6.24 -7.30 -2.60
CA GLY A 25 -4.92 -7.58 -2.01
C GLY A 25 -4.34 -8.94 -2.38
N GLY A 26 -5.17 -9.87 -2.85
CA GLY A 26 -4.75 -11.15 -3.43
C GLY A 26 -4.37 -11.10 -4.90
N MET A 27 -4.49 -9.94 -5.55
CA MET A 27 -4.18 -9.72 -6.98
C MET A 27 -5.01 -10.60 -7.94
N ASP A 28 -6.16 -11.12 -7.50
CA ASP A 28 -6.97 -12.08 -8.26
C ASP A 28 -7.71 -11.42 -9.44
N ILE A 29 -8.03 -10.13 -9.33
CA ILE A 29 -8.79 -9.39 -10.31
C ILE A 29 -7.87 -8.51 -11.16
N SER A 30 -7.89 -8.68 -12.48
CA SER A 30 -7.13 -7.88 -13.44
C SER A 30 -7.91 -7.72 -14.75
N GLN A 31 -8.93 -6.84 -14.70
CA GLN A 31 -9.90 -6.66 -15.82
C GLN A 31 -9.29 -5.96 -17.04
N ARG A 32 -8.24 -5.15 -16.86
CA ARG A 32 -7.57 -4.41 -17.92
C ARG A 32 -6.54 -5.23 -18.68
N GLY A 33 -6.22 -6.44 -18.18
CA GLY A 33 -5.17 -7.31 -18.70
C GLY A 33 -4.26 -7.80 -17.58
N THR A 34 -3.42 -8.78 -17.88
CA THR A 34 -2.53 -9.42 -16.90
C THR A 34 -1.08 -8.98 -17.00
N SER A 35 -0.74 -8.12 -17.98
CA SER A 35 0.62 -7.60 -18.20
C SER A 35 0.55 -6.17 -18.74
N PHE A 36 1.27 -5.27 -18.11
CA PHE A 36 1.34 -3.84 -18.39
C PHE A 36 2.81 -3.49 -18.58
N THR A 37 3.19 -3.33 -19.85
CA THR A 37 4.59 -3.15 -20.28
C THR A 37 4.86 -1.71 -20.69
N GLY A 38 6.14 -1.33 -20.77
CA GLY A 38 6.52 0.00 -21.24
C GLY A 38 6.24 1.12 -20.24
N LEU A 39 6.07 0.81 -18.95
CA LEU A 39 5.85 1.80 -17.92
C LEU A 39 7.15 2.58 -17.66
N THR A 40 7.15 3.86 -17.98
CA THR A 40 8.32 4.72 -17.99
C THR A 40 7.95 6.15 -17.60
N ASN A 41 8.84 7.09 -17.84
CA ASN A 41 8.64 8.51 -17.53
C ASN A 41 7.27 9.03 -17.98
N GLY A 42 6.56 9.67 -17.08
CA GLY A 42 5.22 10.20 -17.30
C GLY A 42 4.10 9.16 -17.26
N SER A 43 4.42 7.86 -17.10
CA SER A 43 3.41 6.83 -16.91
C SER A 43 2.77 6.95 -15.53
N SER A 44 1.44 6.86 -15.49
CA SER A 44 0.65 6.95 -14.27
C SER A 44 -0.59 6.07 -14.43
N ASP A 45 -0.35 4.78 -14.65
CA ASP A 45 -1.34 3.84 -15.16
C ASP A 45 -1.84 2.89 -14.08
N TYR A 46 -3.15 2.63 -14.08
CA TYR A 46 -3.69 1.49 -13.34
C TYR A 46 -3.31 0.19 -14.04
N THR A 47 -2.80 -0.73 -13.26
CA THR A 47 -2.32 -2.05 -13.69
C THR A 47 -3.29 -3.15 -13.22
N VAL A 48 -2.85 -4.14 -12.45
CA VAL A 48 -3.76 -5.06 -11.74
C VAL A 48 -4.78 -4.23 -10.95
N ASP A 49 -6.04 -4.62 -10.96
CA ASP A 49 -7.13 -3.80 -10.47
C ASP A 49 -6.86 -3.24 -9.07
N ARG A 50 -7.10 -1.93 -8.92
CA ARG A 50 -6.83 -1.09 -7.74
C ARG A 50 -5.36 -0.73 -7.52
N PHE A 51 -4.40 -1.33 -8.22
CA PHE A 51 -2.99 -0.98 -8.13
C PHE A 51 -2.55 -0.10 -9.31
N ARG A 52 -1.82 0.95 -8.98
CA ARG A 52 -1.36 1.95 -9.94
C ARG A 52 0.16 2.01 -9.93
N PHE A 53 0.77 2.06 -11.11
CA PHE A 53 2.15 2.49 -11.27
C PHE A 53 2.22 4.01 -11.15
N ASN A 54 3.21 4.52 -10.46
CA ASN A 54 3.52 5.94 -10.38
C ASN A 54 5.01 6.16 -10.44
N GLU A 55 5.37 7.22 -11.09
CA GLU A 55 6.76 7.66 -11.24
C GLU A 55 6.81 9.16 -11.17
N SER A 56 7.90 9.69 -10.60
CA SER A 56 8.26 11.10 -10.72
C SER A 56 9.75 11.25 -11.06
N GLY A 57 10.06 12.31 -11.78
CA GLY A 57 11.42 12.59 -12.24
C GLY A 57 11.54 12.60 -13.76
N SER A 58 12.71 12.27 -14.25
CA SER A 58 13.01 12.12 -15.69
C SER A 58 13.55 10.73 -15.95
N MET A 59 12.78 9.73 -15.55
CA MET A 59 13.18 8.33 -15.55
C MET A 59 13.45 7.81 -16.97
N THR A 60 14.55 7.07 -17.13
CA THR A 60 14.87 6.32 -18.34
C THR A 60 14.71 4.81 -18.18
N SER A 61 14.44 4.33 -16.99
CA SER A 61 14.09 2.93 -16.72
C SER A 61 12.73 2.58 -17.29
N VAL A 62 12.55 1.30 -17.63
CA VAL A 62 11.26 0.76 -18.09
C VAL A 62 10.83 -0.37 -17.18
N PHE A 63 9.59 -0.32 -16.73
CA PHE A 63 9.00 -1.33 -15.85
C PHE A 63 7.89 -2.12 -16.55
N THR A 64 7.69 -3.33 -16.07
CA THR A 64 6.52 -4.16 -16.37
C THR A 64 5.86 -4.54 -15.06
N PHE A 65 4.57 -4.31 -14.94
CA PHE A 65 3.72 -4.84 -13.89
C PHE A 65 2.90 -5.98 -14.46
N SER A 66 2.83 -7.09 -13.76
CA SER A 66 2.03 -8.25 -14.22
C SER A 66 1.40 -9.00 -13.07
N GLN A 67 0.25 -9.62 -13.33
CA GLN A 67 -0.31 -10.65 -12.46
C GLN A 67 0.51 -11.94 -12.69
N ASP A 68 1.05 -12.50 -11.60
CA ASP A 68 1.89 -13.71 -11.64
C ASP A 68 1.27 -14.84 -10.79
N THR A 69 1.73 -16.07 -11.00
CA THR A 69 1.34 -17.24 -10.23
C THR A 69 2.38 -17.65 -9.18
N ASP A 70 3.53 -16.99 -9.14
CA ASP A 70 4.51 -17.15 -8.07
C ASP A 70 3.98 -16.49 -6.80
N VAL A 71 3.60 -17.29 -5.82
CA VAL A 71 2.93 -16.91 -4.58
C VAL A 71 3.52 -17.60 -3.36
N PRO A 72 3.37 -17.05 -2.15
CA PRO A 72 3.83 -17.72 -0.93
C PRO A 72 3.06 -19.03 -0.72
N SER A 73 3.79 -20.14 -0.71
CA SER A 73 3.22 -21.49 -0.62
C SER A 73 2.39 -21.69 0.66
N GLY A 74 1.23 -22.30 0.51
CA GLY A 74 0.34 -22.65 1.63
C GLY A 74 -0.38 -21.48 2.28
N GLN A 75 -0.30 -20.26 1.72
CA GLN A 75 -0.91 -19.07 2.31
C GLN A 75 -2.26 -18.67 1.69
N GLY A 76 -2.78 -19.49 0.75
CA GLY A 76 -4.10 -19.27 0.15
C GLY A 76 -4.15 -18.24 -0.96
N PHE A 77 -3.02 -17.75 -1.46
CA PHE A 77 -2.98 -16.85 -2.61
C PHE A 77 -2.89 -17.63 -3.91
N ALA A 78 -3.64 -17.20 -4.93
CA ALA A 78 -3.55 -17.73 -6.29
C ALA A 78 -2.70 -16.84 -7.21
N LYS A 79 -2.58 -15.56 -6.88
CA LYS A 79 -1.90 -14.54 -7.69
C LYS A 79 -1.04 -13.63 -6.85
N SER A 80 -0.09 -12.96 -7.51
CA SER A 80 0.73 -11.89 -6.96
C SER A 80 0.88 -10.76 -7.98
N LEU A 81 1.26 -9.58 -7.53
CA LEU A 81 1.71 -8.48 -8.37
C LEU A 81 3.23 -8.63 -8.55
N LYS A 82 3.66 -8.94 -9.75
CA LYS A 82 5.07 -8.95 -10.14
C LYS A 82 5.45 -7.63 -10.77
N ILE A 83 6.52 -7.06 -10.28
CA ILE A 83 7.08 -5.81 -10.78
C ILE A 83 8.50 -6.08 -11.24
N GLN A 84 8.79 -5.81 -12.49
CA GLN A 84 10.07 -6.07 -13.11
C GLN A 84 10.63 -4.81 -13.77
N ASN A 85 11.86 -4.44 -13.42
CA ASN A 85 12.62 -3.46 -14.18
C ASN A 85 13.18 -4.18 -15.43
N THR A 86 12.63 -3.88 -16.60
CA THR A 86 12.99 -4.53 -17.86
C THR A 86 14.10 -3.80 -18.61
N THR A 87 14.30 -2.52 -18.30
CA THR A 87 15.41 -1.72 -18.82
C THR A 87 15.96 -0.87 -17.68
N ALA A 88 17.19 -1.12 -17.29
CA ALA A 88 17.88 -0.31 -16.28
C ALA A 88 18.08 1.11 -16.81
N GLY A 89 17.93 2.09 -15.93
CA GLY A 89 18.06 3.50 -16.27
C GLY A 89 18.33 4.35 -15.03
N SER A 90 18.18 5.64 -15.17
CA SER A 90 18.42 6.64 -14.12
C SER A 90 17.37 7.73 -14.17
N GLY A 91 17.54 8.81 -13.37
CA GLY A 91 16.70 10.01 -13.43
C GLY A 91 15.37 9.92 -12.68
N HIS A 92 15.07 8.79 -12.00
CA HIS A 92 13.90 8.68 -11.15
C HIS A 92 14.10 9.45 -9.84
N ASN A 93 13.08 10.18 -9.42
CA ASN A 93 12.96 10.68 -8.06
C ASN A 93 12.35 9.58 -7.18
N VAL A 94 11.19 9.06 -7.60
CA VAL A 94 10.55 7.92 -6.96
C VAL A 94 9.81 7.06 -8.00
N VAL A 95 9.80 5.76 -7.77
CA VAL A 95 8.99 4.78 -8.53
C VAL A 95 8.20 3.96 -7.51
N GLU A 96 6.89 3.84 -7.69
CA GLU A 96 5.98 3.30 -6.69
C GLU A 96 4.88 2.43 -7.29
N ALA A 97 4.46 1.45 -6.49
CA ALA A 97 3.15 0.80 -6.64
C ALA A 97 2.21 1.37 -5.59
N ILE A 98 1.04 1.86 -6.02
CA ILE A 98 0.12 2.62 -5.15
C ILE A 98 -1.26 1.96 -5.15
N GLN A 99 -1.89 1.96 -3.97
CA GLN A 99 -3.34 1.77 -3.85
C GLN A 99 -3.98 2.95 -3.14
N PHE A 100 -5.08 3.45 -3.70
CA PHE A 100 -5.91 4.49 -3.07
C PHE A 100 -7.16 3.89 -2.45
N ILE A 101 -7.54 4.43 -1.29
CA ILE A 101 -8.77 4.12 -0.55
C ILE A 101 -9.59 5.40 -0.44
N GLU A 102 -10.86 5.32 -0.79
CA GLU A 102 -11.80 6.43 -0.76
C GLU A 102 -12.03 6.93 0.68
N ALA A 103 -12.04 8.24 0.86
CA ALA A 103 -12.13 8.91 2.16
C ALA A 103 -13.39 8.52 2.95
N GLN A 104 -14.54 8.41 2.30
CA GLN A 104 -15.81 7.98 2.92
C GLN A 104 -15.72 6.59 3.59
N ASN A 105 -14.83 5.72 3.12
CA ASN A 105 -14.63 4.37 3.66
C ASN A 105 -13.75 4.34 4.90
N LEU A 106 -13.15 5.48 5.31
CA LEU A 106 -12.14 5.60 6.35
C LEU A 106 -12.62 6.32 7.61
N GLN A 107 -13.87 6.82 7.64
CA GLN A 107 -14.41 7.65 8.72
C GLN A 107 -14.31 6.97 10.10
N TYR A 108 -14.45 5.64 10.16
CA TYR A 108 -14.35 4.87 11.41
C TYR A 108 -12.95 4.87 12.04
N LEU A 109 -11.90 5.27 11.28
CA LEU A 109 -10.53 5.41 11.77
C LEU A 109 -10.37 6.63 12.69
N LYS A 110 -11.30 7.60 12.62
CA LYS A 110 -11.31 8.81 13.44
C LYS A 110 -10.01 9.63 13.36
N PHE A 111 -9.36 9.63 12.21
CA PHE A 111 -8.17 10.44 12.00
C PHE A 111 -8.48 11.93 12.20
N GLY A 112 -7.51 12.70 12.65
CA GLY A 112 -7.68 14.10 13.06
C GLY A 112 -8.24 14.27 14.48
N THR A 113 -8.35 13.19 15.25
CA THR A 113 -8.83 13.23 16.63
C THR A 113 -7.90 12.48 17.58
N SER A 114 -8.00 12.76 18.88
CA SER A 114 -7.27 12.00 19.92
C SER A 114 -7.68 10.52 20.01
N SER A 115 -8.79 10.14 19.35
CA SER A 115 -9.29 8.77 19.26
C SER A 115 -8.91 8.08 17.94
N ALA A 116 -7.96 8.63 17.18
CA ALA A 116 -7.49 8.06 15.92
C ALA A 116 -7.01 6.62 16.12
N LYS A 117 -7.51 5.70 15.28
CA LYS A 117 -7.21 4.28 15.40
C LYS A 117 -5.94 3.91 14.68
N ASN A 118 -5.15 3.04 15.30
CA ASN A 118 -4.00 2.43 14.66
C ASN A 118 -4.43 1.51 13.51
N LEU A 119 -3.57 1.42 12.49
CA LEU A 119 -3.67 0.46 11.39
C LEU A 119 -2.56 -0.57 11.50
N THR A 120 -2.80 -1.73 10.93
CA THR A 120 -1.78 -2.75 10.69
C THR A 120 -1.77 -3.06 9.21
N LEU A 121 -0.64 -2.84 8.56
CA LEU A 121 -0.40 -3.28 7.19
C LEU A 121 0.40 -4.58 7.23
N SER A 122 -0.14 -5.64 6.66
CA SER A 122 0.59 -6.90 6.47
C SER A 122 0.55 -7.32 5.00
N PHE A 123 1.69 -7.77 4.51
CA PHE A 123 1.84 -8.21 3.12
C PHE A 123 2.94 -9.26 3.00
N TRP A 124 2.87 -10.05 1.94
CA TRP A 124 3.97 -10.90 1.52
C TRP A 124 4.77 -10.18 0.44
N VAL A 125 6.08 -10.31 0.52
CA VAL A 125 7.01 -9.71 -0.43
C VAL A 125 8.11 -10.68 -0.77
N LYS A 126 8.52 -10.68 -2.04
CA LYS A 126 9.67 -11.39 -2.58
C LYS A 126 10.45 -10.42 -3.44
N CYS A 127 11.74 -10.31 -3.22
CA CYS A 127 12.63 -9.42 -3.98
C CYS A 127 13.87 -10.20 -4.44
N SER A 128 14.44 -9.84 -5.57
CA SER A 128 15.69 -10.42 -6.07
C SER A 128 16.92 -10.04 -5.22
N GLU A 129 16.80 -8.96 -4.45
CA GLU A 129 17.87 -8.41 -3.63
C GLU A 129 17.45 -8.33 -2.16
N THR A 130 18.45 -8.45 -1.25
CA THR A 130 18.26 -8.14 0.17
C THR A 130 18.41 -6.64 0.41
N GLY A 131 17.80 -6.12 1.48
CA GLY A 131 17.94 -4.71 1.81
C GLY A 131 16.74 -4.15 2.54
N THR A 132 16.63 -2.84 2.55
CA THR A 132 15.52 -2.12 3.20
C THR A 132 14.55 -1.63 2.17
N GLY A 133 13.29 -2.07 2.26
CA GLY A 133 12.16 -1.51 1.53
C GLY A 133 11.43 -0.47 2.37
N ASN A 134 10.63 0.34 1.73
CA ASN A 134 9.83 1.40 2.35
C ASN A 134 8.37 1.33 1.88
N VAL A 135 7.46 1.60 2.81
CA VAL A 135 6.05 1.86 2.52
C VAL A 135 5.67 3.19 3.15
N SER A 136 5.15 4.10 2.35
CA SER A 136 4.56 5.35 2.82
C SER A 136 3.03 5.24 2.84
N ILE A 137 2.43 5.71 3.92
CA ILE A 137 1.00 5.87 4.07
C ILE A 137 0.70 7.36 4.03
N TYR A 138 -0.09 7.76 3.05
CA TYR A 138 -0.37 9.17 2.81
C TYR A 138 -1.86 9.48 3.05
N ASN A 139 -2.14 10.41 3.97
CA ASN A 139 -3.43 11.03 4.13
C ASN A 139 -3.52 12.19 3.13
N LEU A 140 -4.18 11.96 2.00
CA LEU A 140 -4.23 12.93 0.90
C LEU A 140 -5.04 14.17 1.25
N ASP A 141 -6.11 14.01 2.03
CA ASP A 141 -6.98 15.13 2.42
C ASP A 141 -6.27 16.13 3.35
N ALA A 142 -5.35 15.65 4.15
CA ALA A 142 -4.64 16.47 5.13
C ALA A 142 -3.18 16.77 4.72
N THR A 143 -2.74 16.28 3.56
CA THR A 143 -1.34 16.44 3.08
C THR A 143 -0.33 15.97 4.14
N ARG A 144 -0.58 14.78 4.72
CA ARG A 144 0.25 14.21 5.79
C ARG A 144 0.65 12.79 5.45
N GLN A 145 1.85 12.40 5.87
CA GLN A 145 2.38 11.06 5.61
C GLN A 145 3.10 10.48 6.81
N ILE A 146 3.22 9.17 6.78
CA ILE A 146 4.10 8.38 7.65
C ILE A 146 4.80 7.33 6.81
N ALA A 147 6.12 7.23 6.94
CA ALA A 147 6.91 6.19 6.29
C ALA A 147 7.21 5.04 7.25
N LYS A 148 7.27 3.83 6.74
CA LYS A 148 7.65 2.61 7.48
C LYS A 148 8.64 1.79 6.66
N ASN A 149 9.75 1.45 7.27
CA ASN A 149 10.74 0.57 6.66
C ASN A 149 10.46 -0.89 7.00
N TYR A 150 10.83 -1.79 6.09
CA TYR A 150 10.86 -3.22 6.32
C TYR A 150 12.14 -3.80 5.69
N THR A 151 12.63 -4.93 6.22
CA THR A 151 13.86 -5.56 5.72
C THR A 151 13.51 -6.78 4.88
N ILE A 152 14.13 -6.91 3.71
CA ILE A 152 14.22 -8.15 2.94
C ILE A 152 15.45 -8.90 3.42
N ASN A 153 15.24 -10.03 4.10
CA ASN A 153 16.33 -10.79 4.72
C ASN A 153 16.97 -11.80 3.75
N SER A 154 16.19 -12.32 2.80
CA SER A 154 16.63 -13.35 1.86
C SER A 154 16.15 -13.04 0.46
N ALA A 155 17.08 -12.96 -0.49
CA ALA A 155 16.75 -12.77 -1.90
C ALA A 155 15.91 -13.94 -2.43
N ASN A 156 15.01 -13.64 -3.35
CA ASN A 156 14.15 -14.61 -4.04
C ASN A 156 13.29 -15.49 -3.10
N THR A 157 13.01 -15.00 -1.88
CA THR A 157 12.24 -15.73 -0.86
C THR A 157 11.01 -14.92 -0.46
N TRP A 158 9.83 -15.57 -0.38
CA TRP A 158 8.63 -14.94 0.13
C TRP A 158 8.72 -14.71 1.64
N GLU A 159 8.59 -13.46 2.06
CA GLU A 159 8.62 -13.07 3.46
C GLU A 159 7.34 -12.29 3.82
N LYS A 160 6.73 -12.63 4.94
CA LYS A 160 5.62 -11.85 5.49
C LYS A 160 6.14 -10.65 6.27
N LYS A 161 5.64 -9.46 5.94
CA LYS A 161 5.93 -8.23 6.69
C LYS A 161 4.66 -7.75 7.38
N THR A 162 4.83 -7.20 8.58
CA THR A 162 3.74 -6.62 9.37
C THR A 162 4.23 -5.31 9.97
N LEU A 163 3.54 -4.23 9.63
CA LEU A 163 3.89 -2.87 10.02
C LEU A 163 2.74 -2.27 10.85
N SER A 164 3.06 -1.78 12.03
CA SER A 164 2.11 -1.01 12.84
C SER A 164 2.21 0.47 12.47
N ILE A 165 1.06 1.08 12.22
CA ILE A 165 0.91 2.46 11.80
C ILE A 165 0.03 3.15 12.84
N PRO A 166 0.56 4.10 13.63
CA PRO A 166 -0.25 4.85 14.58
C PRO A 166 -1.31 5.67 13.85
N GLY A 167 -2.45 5.88 14.48
CA GLY A 167 -3.47 6.78 13.96
C GLY A 167 -2.97 8.21 13.87
N ASP A 168 -3.32 8.92 12.80
CA ASP A 168 -3.01 10.35 12.67
C ASP A 168 -3.99 11.17 13.51
N THR A 169 -3.49 11.78 14.58
CA THR A 169 -4.31 12.61 15.46
C THR A 169 -4.53 14.04 14.95
N SER A 170 -3.87 14.43 13.87
CA SER A 170 -3.87 15.80 13.35
C SER A 170 -4.52 15.96 11.99
N GLY A 171 -4.50 14.92 11.16
CA GLY A 171 -5.05 14.97 9.79
C GLY A 171 -6.37 14.22 9.69
N SER A 172 -7.48 14.91 9.42
CA SER A 172 -8.79 14.28 9.19
C SER A 172 -8.98 13.86 7.73
N PHE A 173 -9.90 12.92 7.50
CA PHE A 173 -10.39 12.58 6.17
C PHE A 173 -11.66 13.39 5.84
N ASN A 174 -11.81 13.78 4.58
CA ASN A 174 -13.08 14.23 4.03
C ASN A 174 -14.09 13.07 4.05
N ASN A 175 -15.38 13.40 3.95
CA ASN A 175 -16.42 12.37 3.80
C ASN A 175 -16.95 12.37 2.37
N ASP A 176 -16.09 12.02 1.41
CA ASP A 176 -16.38 12.02 -0.01
C ASP A 176 -15.82 10.77 -0.70
N ASN A 177 -16.00 10.67 -2.00
CA ASN A 177 -15.48 9.58 -2.83
C ASN A 177 -14.07 9.85 -3.39
N GLY A 178 -13.42 10.93 -2.99
CA GLY A 178 -12.02 11.21 -3.29
C GLY A 178 -11.08 10.22 -2.60
N ALA A 179 -9.82 10.21 -3.02
CA ALA A 179 -8.80 9.41 -2.39
C ALA A 179 -8.40 10.02 -1.04
N GLY A 180 -8.77 9.38 0.06
CA GLY A 180 -8.40 9.82 1.42
C GLY A 180 -7.07 9.24 1.88
N LEU A 181 -6.84 7.93 1.63
CA LEU A 181 -5.61 7.26 2.03
C LEU A 181 -4.93 6.63 0.82
N GLY A 182 -3.64 6.89 0.67
CA GLY A 182 -2.78 6.21 -0.28
C GLY A 182 -1.77 5.32 0.43
N ILE A 183 -1.54 4.13 -0.13
CA ILE A 183 -0.51 3.19 0.33
C ILE A 183 0.50 3.07 -0.80
N TYR A 184 1.71 3.52 -0.57
CA TYR A 184 2.78 3.68 -1.54
C TYR A 184 3.91 2.72 -1.24
N PHE A 185 4.08 1.70 -2.06
CA PHE A 185 5.22 0.79 -1.99
C PHE A 185 6.34 1.35 -2.87
N ALA A 186 7.39 1.86 -2.24
CA ALA A 186 8.54 2.39 -2.96
C ALA A 186 9.35 1.23 -3.59
N LEU A 187 9.55 1.31 -4.90
CA LEU A 187 10.34 0.36 -5.69
C LEU A 187 11.74 0.90 -5.94
N ALA A 188 11.87 2.20 -6.13
CA ALA A 188 13.11 2.93 -6.22
C ALA A 188 12.88 4.37 -5.77
N ALA A 189 13.87 4.95 -5.10
CA ALA A 189 13.85 6.35 -4.70
C ALA A 189 15.26 6.94 -4.73
N SER A 190 15.36 8.20 -5.16
CA SER A 190 16.60 8.95 -5.02
C SER A 190 16.81 9.45 -3.59
N SER A 191 18.02 9.87 -3.26
CA SER A 191 18.37 10.29 -1.90
C SER A 191 17.57 11.50 -1.36
N GLY A 192 16.91 12.28 -2.24
CA GLY A 192 16.03 13.37 -1.85
C GLY A 192 14.60 12.95 -1.48
N TYR A 193 14.22 11.72 -1.80
CA TYR A 193 12.86 11.20 -1.62
C TYR A 193 12.81 10.10 -0.53
N ASN A 194 13.18 10.47 0.68
CA ASN A 194 13.29 9.52 1.80
C ASN A 194 11.98 9.32 2.59
N GLY A 195 10.86 9.87 2.11
CA GLY A 195 9.54 9.62 2.70
C GLY A 195 9.31 10.22 4.07
N GLY A 196 10.06 11.26 4.47
CA GLY A 196 9.94 11.91 5.78
C GLY A 196 10.60 11.11 6.91
N THR A 197 10.30 11.48 8.16
CA THR A 197 10.83 10.77 9.34
C THR A 197 10.11 9.43 9.51
N PRO A 198 10.82 8.30 9.40
CA PRO A 198 10.18 7.00 9.58
C PRO A 198 9.52 6.87 10.97
N GLY A 199 8.26 6.43 10.97
CA GLY A 199 7.56 6.08 12.20
C GLY A 199 6.65 7.16 12.78
N SER A 200 6.66 8.38 12.28
CA SER A 200 5.83 9.48 12.76
C SER A 200 5.07 10.17 11.62
N TRP A 201 3.82 10.58 11.89
CA TRP A 201 3.07 11.42 10.97
C TRP A 201 3.67 12.82 10.88
N GLY A 202 3.89 13.27 9.68
CA GLY A 202 4.39 14.62 9.40
C GLY A 202 3.71 15.22 8.17
N SER A 203 3.97 16.49 7.89
CA SER A 203 3.59 17.09 6.62
C SER A 203 4.29 16.35 5.48
N TYR A 204 3.60 16.18 4.37
CA TYR A 204 4.23 15.71 3.15
C TYR A 204 5.27 16.76 2.73
N SER A 205 6.49 16.31 2.57
CA SER A 205 7.57 17.08 1.93
C SER A 205 8.08 16.21 0.80
N ASP A 206 7.99 16.73 -0.41
CA ASP A 206 8.67 16.17 -1.57
C ASP A 206 10.18 16.09 -1.34
#